data_380b4e75c688473ea51a336e78808341
#
_entry.id   380b4e75c688473ea51a336e78808341
#
_cell.length_a   1.000
_cell.length_b   1.000
_cell.length_c   1.000
_cell.angle_alpha   90.00
_cell.angle_beta   90.00
_cell.angle_gamma   90.00
#
_symmetry.space_group_name_H-M   'P 1'
#
loop_
_entity.id
_entity.type
_entity.pdbx_description
1 polymer ?
#
loop_
_entity_poly.entity_id
_entity_poly.type
_entity_poly.pdbx_seq_one_letter_code
_entity_poly.pdbx_strand_id
1 'polypeptide(L)'
;MKRLTRSEIKAELEKPNGSAEIMNDSTIDKISLCDETTAMFIEENIGSALMIRLAKSRAMLLRMSGNPALLPAMRKALASDASPKLRRNAARLIGLFTKDEADAQLLIARLKCEDTRFVRPSLLFALGAVGGESAQRALDEYIPAPPADETEQKHYLEECEALKQARAAAMKHEKHIFRGLDKVYEIELTAPDRLTEQLKAELEDFDIEAFDVRRNSLKVNTDDYIGLFEARCFSEALIPIDMKVDLTAEAVSSCAKPFMLDFMRKTHEGEPPYRYRIEITGDLPGDINRSELKKAIRDLTDDKTLVNAPADYEIELRIAASVSSARLYLKLFTVRDERFPYRKEMLPASMNPAA
;
A
#
# COMPACT_ATOMS: atom_id res chain seq x y z
N MET A 1 21.87 0.44 -25.77
CA MET A 1 22.58 0.14 -24.51
C MET A 1 23.00 -1.34 -24.56
N LYS A 2 24.29 -1.68 -24.25
CA LYS A 2 24.74 -3.08 -24.25
C LYS A 2 24.10 -3.80 -23.06
N ARG A 3 23.44 -4.93 -23.30
CA ARG A 3 22.90 -5.80 -22.25
C ARG A 3 24.05 -6.50 -21.50
N LEU A 4 23.90 -6.70 -20.20
CA LEU A 4 24.85 -7.51 -19.43
C LEU A 4 24.58 -8.99 -19.66
N THR A 5 25.64 -9.73 -19.91
CA THR A 5 25.57 -11.19 -19.98
C THR A 5 25.49 -11.81 -18.57
N ARG A 6 25.07 -13.07 -18.48
CA ARG A 6 25.01 -13.81 -17.21
C ARG A 6 26.34 -13.82 -16.44
N SER A 7 27.45 -13.98 -17.13
CA SER A 7 28.78 -13.95 -16.54
C SER A 7 29.15 -12.56 -15.99
N GLU A 8 28.77 -11.48 -16.69
CA GLU A 8 28.99 -10.12 -16.23
C GLU A 8 28.13 -9.80 -15.00
N ILE A 9 26.87 -10.23 -14.95
CA ILE A 9 26.00 -10.07 -13.78
C ILE A 9 26.57 -10.87 -12.59
N LYS A 10 27.02 -12.10 -12.81
CA LYS A 10 27.64 -12.93 -11.78
C LYS A 10 28.89 -12.28 -11.20
N ALA A 11 29.77 -11.78 -12.05
CA ALA A 11 30.98 -11.09 -11.64
C ALA A 11 30.69 -9.82 -10.81
N GLU A 12 29.64 -9.06 -11.17
CA GLU A 12 29.20 -7.91 -10.37
C GLU A 12 28.64 -8.33 -9.00
N LEU A 13 27.90 -9.44 -8.93
CA LEU A 13 27.35 -9.96 -7.68
C LEU A 13 28.41 -10.46 -6.70
N GLU A 14 29.52 -10.94 -7.20
CA GLU A 14 30.64 -11.49 -6.40
C GLU A 14 31.55 -10.39 -5.83
N LYS A 15 31.49 -9.16 -6.33
CA LYS A 15 32.25 -8.03 -5.78
C LYS A 15 31.79 -7.67 -4.36
N PRO A 16 32.70 -7.24 -3.45
CA PRO A 16 32.36 -6.87 -2.07
C PRO A 16 31.21 -5.85 -1.94
N ASN A 17 31.12 -4.91 -2.89
CA ASN A 17 30.04 -3.90 -2.98
C ASN A 17 29.12 -4.12 -4.19
N GLY A 18 29.24 -5.24 -4.88
CA GLY A 18 28.55 -5.52 -6.13
C GLY A 18 27.03 -5.39 -6.05
N SER A 19 26.49 -5.46 -4.83
CA SER A 19 25.06 -5.20 -4.57
C SER A 19 24.63 -3.75 -4.74
N ALA A 20 25.45 -2.79 -4.37
CA ALA A 20 25.14 -1.37 -4.51
C ALA A 20 25.33 -0.89 -5.96
N GLU A 21 26.35 -1.43 -6.64
CA GLU A 21 26.64 -1.07 -8.04
C GLU A 21 25.61 -1.64 -9.02
N ILE A 22 25.10 -2.87 -8.78
CA ILE A 22 24.01 -3.45 -9.57
C ILE A 22 22.70 -2.68 -9.40
N MET A 23 22.52 -2.03 -8.27
CA MET A 23 21.31 -1.25 -7.97
C MET A 23 21.37 0.20 -8.50
N ASN A 24 22.47 0.65 -9.10
CA ASN A 24 22.47 1.94 -9.75
C ASN A 24 21.65 1.91 -11.05
N ASP A 25 21.04 3.06 -11.40
CA ASP A 25 20.07 3.14 -12.51
C ASP A 25 20.60 2.62 -13.84
N SER A 26 21.88 2.87 -14.14
CA SER A 26 22.50 2.45 -15.41
C SER A 26 22.70 0.92 -15.49
N THR A 27 22.95 0.27 -14.39
CA THR A 27 23.12 -1.18 -14.31
C THR A 27 21.78 -1.89 -14.25
N ILE A 28 20.81 -1.33 -13.54
CA ILE A 28 19.41 -1.81 -13.50
C ILE A 28 18.83 -1.89 -14.91
N ASP A 29 19.03 -0.85 -15.74
CA ASP A 29 18.55 -0.84 -17.13
C ASP A 29 19.17 -1.97 -17.97
N LYS A 30 20.43 -2.28 -17.75
CA LYS A 30 21.12 -3.37 -18.46
C LYS A 30 20.64 -4.76 -18.04
N ILE A 31 20.31 -4.93 -16.75
CA ILE A 31 19.81 -6.20 -16.19
C ILE A 31 18.35 -6.43 -16.57
N SER A 32 17.48 -5.42 -16.44
CA SER A 32 16.05 -5.56 -16.69
C SER A 32 15.68 -5.91 -18.13
N LEU A 33 16.63 -5.67 -19.08
CA LEU A 33 16.46 -5.99 -20.48
C LEU A 33 17.13 -7.33 -20.90
N CYS A 34 17.65 -8.10 -19.94
CA CYS A 34 18.42 -9.31 -20.20
C CYS A 34 17.57 -10.57 -19.99
N ASP A 35 17.38 -11.38 -21.05
CA ASP A 35 16.70 -12.66 -20.96
C ASP A 35 17.44 -13.66 -20.04
N GLU A 36 18.76 -13.47 -19.90
CA GLU A 36 19.62 -14.27 -19.04
C GLU A 36 19.37 -14.03 -17.56
N THR A 37 18.79 -12.87 -17.19
CA THR A 37 18.37 -12.60 -15.80
C THR A 37 17.37 -13.65 -15.33
N THR A 38 16.50 -14.12 -16.22
CA THR A 38 15.51 -15.16 -15.93
C THR A 38 16.19 -16.52 -15.70
N ALA A 39 17.22 -16.85 -16.46
CA ALA A 39 17.99 -18.06 -16.24
C ALA A 39 18.68 -18.03 -14.86
N MET A 40 19.09 -16.86 -14.38
CA MET A 40 19.70 -16.68 -13.05
C MET A 40 18.71 -16.86 -11.90
N PHE A 41 17.42 -16.61 -12.07
CA PHE A 41 16.40 -16.98 -11.08
C PHE A 41 16.23 -18.48 -10.90
N ILE A 42 16.65 -19.25 -11.91
CA ILE A 42 16.55 -20.71 -11.89
C ILE A 42 17.77 -21.34 -11.19
N GLU A 43 18.88 -20.61 -11.07
CA GLU A 43 20.07 -21.06 -10.36
C GLU A 43 20.05 -20.69 -8.88
N GLU A 44 20.23 -21.68 -8.02
CA GLU A 44 20.05 -21.56 -6.57
C GLU A 44 20.82 -20.40 -5.92
N ASN A 45 22.08 -20.26 -6.23
CA ASN A 45 22.95 -19.31 -5.51
C ASN A 45 22.86 -17.88 -6.06
N ILE A 46 22.70 -17.71 -7.36
CA ILE A 46 22.67 -16.41 -8.03
C ILE A 46 21.24 -15.89 -8.04
N GLY A 47 20.27 -16.76 -8.30
CA GLY A 47 18.84 -16.42 -8.28
C GLY A 47 18.39 -15.88 -6.93
N SER A 48 18.83 -16.46 -5.82
CA SER A 48 18.48 -15.99 -4.49
C SER A 48 19.00 -14.57 -4.21
N ALA A 49 20.26 -14.27 -4.51
CA ALA A 49 20.84 -12.95 -4.34
C ALA A 49 20.17 -11.90 -5.21
N LEU A 50 19.89 -12.22 -6.46
CA LEU A 50 19.20 -11.34 -7.40
C LEU A 50 17.76 -11.08 -6.97
N MET A 51 16.99 -12.11 -6.57
CA MET A 51 15.64 -11.95 -6.06
C MET A 51 15.56 -11.09 -4.79
N ILE A 52 16.51 -11.23 -3.86
CA ILE A 52 16.55 -10.38 -2.67
C ILE A 52 16.70 -8.90 -3.05
N ARG A 53 17.44 -8.61 -4.08
CA ARG A 53 17.69 -7.25 -4.56
C ARG A 53 16.50 -6.71 -5.34
N LEU A 54 15.95 -7.49 -6.25
CA LEU A 54 14.74 -7.14 -6.99
C LEU A 54 13.59 -6.82 -6.06
N ALA A 55 13.38 -7.63 -5.03
CA ALA A 55 12.33 -7.40 -4.03
C ALA A 55 12.50 -6.10 -3.23
N LYS A 56 13.68 -5.48 -3.24
CA LYS A 56 13.96 -4.19 -2.59
C LYS A 56 13.82 -3.00 -3.53
N SER A 57 13.79 -3.20 -4.84
CA SER A 57 13.71 -2.12 -5.84
C SER A 57 12.41 -2.19 -6.64
N ARG A 58 11.46 -1.32 -6.27
CA ARG A 58 10.18 -1.21 -6.98
C ARG A 58 10.36 -0.81 -8.47
N ALA A 59 11.33 0.05 -8.75
CA ALA A 59 11.62 0.49 -10.12
C ALA A 59 12.11 -0.68 -10.99
N MET A 60 12.99 -1.53 -10.44
CA MET A 60 13.49 -2.72 -11.13
C MET A 60 12.38 -3.75 -11.37
N LEU A 61 11.52 -3.98 -10.37
CA LEU A 61 10.37 -4.87 -10.48
C LEU A 61 9.44 -4.43 -11.61
N LEU A 62 9.11 -3.15 -11.70
CA LEU A 62 8.25 -2.61 -12.75
C LEU A 62 8.85 -2.79 -14.14
N ARG A 63 10.17 -2.59 -14.29
CA ARG A 63 10.86 -2.80 -15.58
C ARG A 63 10.91 -4.26 -16.01
N MET A 64 11.01 -5.17 -15.05
CA MET A 64 11.03 -6.61 -15.33
C MET A 64 9.63 -7.24 -15.48
N SER A 65 8.58 -6.57 -15.07
CA SER A 65 7.21 -7.10 -15.12
C SER A 65 6.75 -7.50 -16.53
N GLY A 66 7.34 -6.90 -17.58
CA GLY A 66 7.09 -7.26 -18.97
C GLY A 66 7.85 -8.50 -19.49
N ASN A 67 8.74 -9.10 -18.68
CA ASN A 67 9.48 -10.30 -19.11
C ASN A 67 8.64 -11.56 -18.90
N PRO A 68 8.17 -12.25 -19.96
CA PRO A 68 7.27 -13.39 -19.85
C PRO A 68 7.90 -14.60 -19.14
N ALA A 69 9.22 -14.68 -19.07
CA ALA A 69 9.92 -15.79 -18.43
C ALA A 69 10.11 -15.57 -16.91
N LEU A 70 9.81 -14.38 -16.37
CA LEU A 70 10.03 -14.05 -14.97
C LEU A 70 9.09 -14.84 -14.05
N LEU A 71 7.80 -14.83 -14.32
CA LEU A 71 6.80 -15.51 -13.50
C LEU A 71 7.00 -17.05 -13.48
N PRO A 72 7.26 -17.74 -14.61
CA PRO A 72 7.64 -19.16 -14.61
C PRO A 72 8.88 -19.46 -13.76
N ALA A 73 9.89 -18.59 -13.80
CA ALA A 73 11.09 -18.77 -12.98
C ALA A 73 10.79 -18.63 -11.48
N MET A 74 9.95 -17.68 -11.10
CA MET A 74 9.50 -17.51 -9.71
C MET A 74 8.68 -18.70 -9.22
N ARG A 75 7.77 -19.23 -10.05
CA ARG A 75 6.98 -20.43 -9.76
C ARG A 75 7.90 -21.64 -9.52
N LYS A 76 8.90 -21.82 -10.38
CA LYS A 76 9.90 -22.88 -10.21
C LYS A 76 10.72 -22.72 -8.94
N ALA A 77 11.16 -21.49 -8.62
CA ALA A 77 11.92 -21.19 -7.40
C ALA A 77 11.07 -21.43 -6.14
N LEU A 78 9.79 -21.11 -6.16
CA LEU A 78 8.86 -21.37 -5.06
C LEU A 78 8.64 -22.87 -4.82
N ALA A 79 8.52 -23.64 -5.87
CA ALA A 79 8.33 -25.10 -5.82
C ALA A 79 9.60 -25.86 -5.40
N SER A 80 10.79 -25.24 -5.48
CA SER A 80 12.04 -25.90 -5.16
C SER A 80 12.25 -26.04 -3.65
N ASP A 81 12.92 -27.11 -3.23
CA ASP A 81 13.30 -27.36 -1.82
C ASP A 81 14.65 -26.74 -1.43
N ALA A 82 15.32 -26.08 -2.38
CA ALA A 82 16.70 -25.65 -2.24
C ALA A 82 16.92 -24.63 -1.12
N SER A 83 16.47 -23.41 -1.26
CA SER A 83 16.79 -22.33 -0.31
C SER A 83 15.52 -21.67 0.25
N PRO A 84 15.34 -21.69 1.61
CA PRO A 84 14.22 -20.96 2.23
C PRO A 84 14.21 -19.46 1.88
N LYS A 85 15.37 -18.83 1.76
CA LYS A 85 15.46 -17.41 1.34
C LYS A 85 15.00 -17.21 -0.10
N LEU A 86 15.29 -18.15 -0.99
CA LEU A 86 14.82 -18.12 -2.38
C LEU A 86 13.28 -18.22 -2.43
N ARG A 87 12.71 -19.22 -1.75
CA ARG A 87 11.26 -19.43 -1.68
C ARG A 87 10.52 -18.22 -1.10
N ARG A 88 11.06 -17.64 -0.01
CA ARG A 88 10.50 -16.43 0.59
C ARG A 88 10.42 -15.26 -0.39
N ASN A 89 11.46 -15.04 -1.16
CA ASN A 89 11.49 -13.92 -2.11
C ASN A 89 10.67 -14.25 -3.37
N ALA A 90 10.63 -15.49 -3.82
CA ALA A 90 9.76 -15.93 -4.91
C ALA A 90 8.28 -15.71 -4.56
N ALA A 91 7.85 -16.09 -3.34
CA ALA A 91 6.49 -15.84 -2.87
C ALA A 91 6.13 -14.35 -2.91
N ARG A 92 7.01 -13.47 -2.38
CA ARG A 92 6.80 -12.02 -2.40
C ARG A 92 6.62 -11.47 -3.81
N LEU A 93 7.43 -11.94 -4.75
CA LEU A 93 7.37 -11.47 -6.13
C LEU A 93 6.11 -12.00 -6.84
N ILE A 94 5.72 -13.25 -6.64
CA ILE A 94 4.47 -13.80 -7.16
C ILE A 94 3.28 -12.95 -6.70
N GLY A 95 3.17 -12.64 -5.41
CA GLY A 95 2.10 -11.81 -4.88
C GLY A 95 2.03 -10.39 -5.47
N LEU A 96 3.14 -9.87 -6.01
CA LEU A 96 3.18 -8.56 -6.68
C LEU A 96 2.75 -8.60 -8.15
N PHE A 97 2.99 -9.72 -8.85
CA PHE A 97 2.85 -9.79 -10.31
C PHE A 97 1.61 -10.51 -10.79
N THR A 98 0.92 -11.25 -9.95
CA THR A 98 -0.20 -12.07 -10.40
C THR A 98 -1.42 -11.98 -9.49
N LYS A 99 -2.58 -12.22 -10.07
CA LYS A 99 -3.86 -12.43 -9.41
C LYS A 99 -4.50 -13.75 -9.90
N ASP A 100 -3.67 -14.66 -10.41
CA ASP A 100 -4.10 -15.91 -11.02
C ASP A 100 -4.41 -16.95 -9.94
N GLU A 101 -5.52 -17.65 -10.10
CA GLU A 101 -5.93 -18.75 -9.23
C GLU A 101 -4.90 -19.90 -9.20
N ALA A 102 -4.23 -20.18 -10.32
CA ALA A 102 -3.16 -21.17 -10.37
C ALA A 102 -1.98 -20.82 -9.45
N ASP A 103 -1.67 -19.54 -9.31
CA ASP A 103 -0.63 -19.07 -8.40
C ASP A 103 -1.08 -19.11 -6.95
N ALA A 104 -2.36 -18.85 -6.67
CA ALA A 104 -2.94 -19.07 -5.34
C ALA A 104 -2.78 -20.55 -4.92
N GLN A 105 -3.11 -21.49 -5.81
CA GLN A 105 -2.96 -22.93 -5.54
C GLN A 105 -1.49 -23.32 -5.30
N LEU A 106 -0.55 -22.77 -6.06
CA LEU A 106 0.87 -23.00 -5.87
C LEU A 106 1.36 -22.51 -4.49
N LEU A 107 0.93 -21.30 -4.08
CA LEU A 107 1.24 -20.72 -2.77
C LEU A 107 0.63 -21.55 -1.63
N ILE A 108 -0.63 -22.02 -1.79
CA ILE A 108 -1.32 -22.89 -0.83
C ILE A 108 -0.56 -24.22 -0.67
N ALA A 109 -0.21 -24.85 -1.79
CA ALA A 109 0.56 -26.10 -1.76
C ALA A 109 1.89 -25.92 -1.03
N ARG A 110 2.60 -24.81 -1.30
CA ARG A 110 3.86 -24.53 -0.59
C ARG A 110 3.64 -24.23 0.89
N LEU A 111 2.64 -23.46 1.27
CA LEU A 111 2.34 -23.14 2.67
C LEU A 111 2.09 -24.40 3.50
N LYS A 112 1.43 -25.40 2.94
CA LYS A 112 1.14 -26.70 3.59
C LYS A 112 2.41 -27.53 3.89
N CYS A 113 3.45 -27.41 3.07
CA CYS A 113 4.70 -28.18 3.21
C CYS A 113 5.91 -27.33 3.61
N GLU A 114 5.74 -26.05 3.97
CA GLU A 114 6.84 -25.18 4.35
C GLU A 114 7.20 -25.37 5.84
N ASP A 115 8.34 -26.00 6.10
CA ASP A 115 8.83 -26.25 7.46
C ASP A 115 9.54 -25.02 8.07
N THR A 116 10.06 -24.13 7.21
CA THR A 116 10.83 -22.97 7.65
C THR A 116 9.92 -21.82 8.05
N ARG A 117 9.76 -21.58 9.34
CA ARG A 117 8.79 -20.61 9.89
C ARG A 117 8.94 -19.21 9.32
N PHE A 118 10.16 -18.67 9.17
CA PHE A 118 10.37 -17.31 8.66
C PHE A 118 9.95 -17.11 7.17
N VAL A 119 9.64 -18.21 6.45
CA VAL A 119 9.12 -18.14 5.06
C VAL A 119 7.62 -17.94 5.04
N ARG A 120 6.89 -18.55 6.00
CA ARG A 120 5.43 -18.57 6.08
C ARG A 120 4.78 -17.18 6.02
N PRO A 121 5.26 -16.14 6.74
CA PRO A 121 4.71 -14.80 6.62
C PRO A 121 4.67 -14.26 5.18
N SER A 122 5.70 -14.56 4.38
CA SER A 122 5.75 -14.11 2.99
C SER A 122 4.81 -14.89 2.07
N LEU A 123 4.55 -16.16 2.36
CA LEU A 123 3.53 -16.96 1.68
C LEU A 123 2.11 -16.44 1.99
N LEU A 124 1.85 -16.13 3.26
CA LEU A 124 0.57 -15.55 3.70
C LEU A 124 0.32 -14.20 3.03
N PHE A 125 1.30 -13.29 3.03
CA PHE A 125 1.18 -12.01 2.33
C PHE A 125 0.95 -12.19 0.83
N ALA A 126 1.64 -13.14 0.20
CA ALA A 126 1.46 -13.43 -1.22
C ALA A 126 0.05 -13.94 -1.51
N LEU A 127 -0.48 -14.86 -0.68
CA LEU A 127 -1.86 -15.34 -0.78
C LEU A 127 -2.87 -14.21 -0.63
N GLY A 128 -2.69 -13.35 0.37
CA GLY A 128 -3.54 -12.16 0.54
C GLY A 128 -3.49 -11.23 -0.67
N ALA A 129 -2.30 -11.04 -1.27
CA ALA A 129 -2.12 -10.18 -2.43
C ALA A 129 -2.68 -10.80 -3.72
N VAL A 130 -2.53 -12.09 -3.94
CA VAL A 130 -3.15 -12.80 -5.09
C VAL A 130 -4.67 -12.78 -4.96
N GLY A 131 -5.19 -13.06 -3.76
CA GLY A 131 -6.63 -13.08 -3.48
C GLY A 131 -7.37 -14.23 -4.15
N GLY A 132 -8.68 -14.13 -4.23
CA GLY A 132 -9.56 -15.16 -4.79
C GLY A 132 -10.10 -16.12 -3.72
N GLU A 133 -11.11 -16.90 -4.09
CA GLU A 133 -11.83 -17.77 -3.12
C GLU A 133 -10.93 -18.84 -2.49
N SER A 134 -10.02 -19.44 -3.27
CA SER A 134 -9.12 -20.46 -2.74
C SER A 134 -8.11 -19.86 -1.76
N ALA A 135 -7.55 -18.69 -2.08
CA ALA A 135 -6.64 -17.99 -1.19
C ALA A 135 -7.35 -17.59 0.12
N GLN A 136 -8.55 -17.03 0.02
CA GLN A 136 -9.34 -16.65 1.19
C GLN A 136 -9.65 -17.86 2.08
N ARG A 137 -10.17 -18.96 1.50
CA ARG A 137 -10.46 -20.19 2.25
C ARG A 137 -9.21 -20.74 2.94
N ALA A 138 -8.08 -20.79 2.23
CA ALA A 138 -6.83 -21.27 2.80
C ALA A 138 -6.32 -20.41 3.95
N LEU A 139 -6.48 -19.09 3.85
CA LEU A 139 -6.13 -18.15 4.92
C LEU A 139 -7.07 -18.28 6.14
N ASP A 140 -8.38 -18.51 5.92
CA ASP A 140 -9.35 -18.68 6.99
C ASP A 140 -9.13 -19.99 7.77
N GLU A 141 -8.75 -21.05 7.08
CA GLU A 141 -8.43 -22.36 7.66
C GLU A 141 -7.03 -22.42 8.29
N TYR A 142 -6.13 -21.50 7.95
CA TYR A 142 -4.76 -21.53 8.44
C TYR A 142 -4.66 -21.13 9.91
N ILE A 143 -4.05 -22.01 10.70
CA ILE A 143 -3.79 -21.78 12.13
C ILE A 143 -2.28 -21.85 12.36
N PRO A 144 -1.61 -20.75 12.76
CA PRO A 144 -0.21 -20.79 13.11
C PRO A 144 0.06 -21.74 14.26
N ALA A 145 1.01 -22.66 14.09
CA ALA A 145 1.41 -23.54 15.17
C ALA A 145 2.08 -22.73 16.31
N PRO A 146 1.84 -23.05 17.60
CA PRO A 146 2.50 -22.35 18.69
C PRO A 146 4.04 -22.49 18.58
N PRO A 147 4.80 -21.51 19.10
CA PRO A 147 6.27 -21.58 19.06
C PRO A 147 6.77 -22.70 19.98
N ALA A 148 7.82 -23.38 19.53
CA ALA A 148 8.44 -24.45 20.32
C ALA A 148 9.32 -23.91 21.46
N ASP A 149 9.90 -22.72 21.24
CA ASP A 149 10.80 -22.05 22.18
C ASP A 149 10.75 -20.51 22.02
N GLU A 150 11.50 -19.80 22.86
CA GLU A 150 11.58 -18.33 22.81
C GLU A 150 12.18 -17.79 21.52
N THR A 151 13.05 -18.55 20.84
CA THR A 151 13.68 -18.10 19.59
C THR A 151 12.69 -18.09 18.44
N GLU A 152 11.70 -18.98 18.47
CA GLU A 152 10.61 -19.02 17.51
C GLU A 152 9.49 -17.98 17.78
N GLN A 153 9.42 -17.45 19.01
CA GLN A 153 8.37 -16.53 19.42
C GLN A 153 8.25 -15.31 18.48
N LYS A 154 9.37 -14.74 18.08
CA LYS A 154 9.39 -13.61 17.14
C LYS A 154 8.76 -13.98 15.79
N HIS A 155 9.15 -15.12 15.23
CA HIS A 155 8.63 -15.57 13.93
C HIS A 155 7.17 -15.99 14.00
N TYR A 156 6.74 -16.52 15.15
CA TYR A 156 5.32 -16.79 15.42
C TYR A 156 4.47 -15.52 15.41
N LEU A 157 4.94 -14.47 16.07
CA LEU A 157 4.23 -13.18 16.07
C LEU A 157 4.19 -12.55 14.66
N GLU A 158 5.30 -12.64 13.91
CA GLU A 158 5.36 -12.20 12.50
C GLU A 158 4.36 -13.01 11.64
N GLU A 159 4.22 -14.31 11.86
CA GLU A 159 3.29 -15.19 11.15
C GLU A 159 1.83 -14.86 11.47
N CYS A 160 1.49 -14.63 12.75
CA CYS A 160 0.15 -14.22 13.17
C CYS A 160 -0.25 -12.86 12.59
N GLU A 161 0.64 -11.88 12.61
CA GLU A 161 0.41 -10.56 12.03
C GLU A 161 0.25 -10.63 10.50
N ALA A 162 1.09 -11.44 9.83
CA ALA A 162 0.98 -11.67 8.40
C ALA A 162 -0.35 -12.32 8.02
N LEU A 163 -0.83 -13.30 8.80
CA LEU A 163 -2.13 -13.92 8.59
C LEU A 163 -3.28 -12.93 8.72
N LYS A 164 -3.26 -12.08 9.77
CA LYS A 164 -4.28 -11.04 9.97
C LYS A 164 -4.34 -10.10 8.75
N GLN A 165 -3.18 -9.63 8.29
CA GLN A 165 -3.11 -8.71 7.14
C GLN A 165 -3.47 -9.40 5.82
N ALA A 166 -3.07 -10.66 5.63
CA ALA A 166 -3.41 -11.43 4.43
C ALA A 166 -4.90 -11.70 4.32
N ARG A 167 -5.58 -12.05 5.41
CA ARG A 167 -7.05 -12.20 5.44
C ARG A 167 -7.74 -10.92 5.01
N ALA A 168 -7.33 -9.79 5.56
CA ALA A 168 -7.87 -8.49 5.19
C ALA A 168 -7.66 -8.16 3.70
N ALA A 169 -6.51 -8.55 3.13
CA ALA A 169 -6.19 -8.29 1.72
C ALA A 169 -6.87 -9.27 0.76
N ALA A 170 -7.09 -10.52 1.16
CA ALA A 170 -7.70 -11.57 0.31
C ALA A 170 -9.21 -11.41 0.16
N MET A 171 -9.87 -10.79 1.12
CA MET A 171 -11.30 -10.54 1.01
C MET A 171 -11.58 -9.73 -0.26
N LYS A 172 -12.28 -10.33 -1.23
CA LYS A 172 -12.85 -9.59 -2.36
C LYS A 172 -13.97 -8.72 -1.80
N HIS A 173 -13.65 -7.47 -1.53
CA HIS A 173 -14.67 -6.50 -1.26
C HIS A 173 -14.98 -5.75 -2.55
N GLU A 174 -16.21 -5.81 -3.00
CA GLU A 174 -16.74 -4.74 -3.82
C GLU A 174 -16.56 -3.46 -3.01
N LYS A 175 -15.96 -2.44 -3.61
CA LYS A 175 -15.83 -1.14 -2.94
C LYS A 175 -17.23 -0.60 -2.68
N HIS A 176 -17.43 -0.06 -1.50
CA HIS A 176 -18.68 0.62 -1.18
C HIS A 176 -18.89 1.78 -2.17
N ILE A 177 -20.11 1.91 -2.67
CA ILE A 177 -20.45 2.93 -3.66
C ILE A 177 -20.79 4.23 -2.93
N PHE A 178 -20.05 5.29 -3.21
CA PHE A 178 -20.39 6.63 -2.71
C PHE A 178 -21.65 7.14 -3.38
N ARG A 179 -22.64 7.54 -2.58
CA ARG A 179 -23.94 8.06 -3.03
C ARG A 179 -24.05 9.58 -3.00
N GLY A 180 -23.13 10.25 -2.36
CA GLY A 180 -23.14 11.68 -2.07
C GLY A 180 -23.04 11.96 -0.59
N LEU A 181 -22.81 13.21 -0.23
CA LEU A 181 -22.81 13.65 1.15
C LEU A 181 -24.25 13.69 1.69
N ASP A 182 -24.43 13.33 2.96
CA ASP A 182 -25.74 13.34 3.64
C ASP A 182 -26.15 14.73 4.15
N LYS A 183 -25.23 15.67 4.16
CA LYS A 183 -25.38 17.05 4.57
C LYS A 183 -24.26 17.92 4.03
N VAL A 184 -24.34 19.22 4.23
CA VAL A 184 -23.23 20.14 3.97
C VAL A 184 -22.08 19.85 4.93
N TYR A 185 -20.89 19.63 4.38
CA TYR A 185 -19.62 19.47 5.11
C TYR A 185 -18.68 20.63 4.82
N GLU A 186 -17.93 21.02 5.82
CA GLU A 186 -16.70 21.79 5.61
C GLU A 186 -15.67 20.86 4.96
N ILE A 187 -15.03 21.28 3.87
CA ILE A 187 -14.02 20.52 3.16
C ILE A 187 -12.79 21.42 2.97
N GLU A 188 -11.63 20.96 3.42
CA GLU A 188 -10.35 21.61 3.18
C GLU A 188 -9.75 21.11 1.87
N LEU A 189 -9.61 22.00 0.90
CA LEU A 189 -8.93 21.74 -0.37
C LEU A 189 -7.47 22.19 -0.26
N THR A 190 -6.53 21.26 -0.46
CA THR A 190 -5.10 21.61 -0.47
C THR A 190 -4.66 21.94 -1.88
N ALA A 191 -3.88 22.99 -2.06
CA ALA A 191 -3.36 23.42 -3.34
C ALA A 191 -1.82 23.39 -3.36
N PRO A 192 -1.18 23.19 -4.53
CA PRO A 192 0.23 23.47 -4.69
C PRO A 192 0.55 24.92 -4.35
N ASP A 193 1.82 25.20 -4.00
CA ASP A 193 2.25 26.55 -3.63
C ASP A 193 1.88 27.58 -4.73
N ARG A 194 1.29 28.69 -4.32
CA ARG A 194 0.84 29.82 -5.18
C ARG A 194 -0.38 29.53 -6.08
N LEU A 195 -1.02 28.37 -6.01
CA LEU A 195 -2.22 28.07 -6.77
C LEU A 195 -3.53 28.27 -6.00
N THR A 196 -3.48 28.72 -4.75
CA THR A 196 -4.67 28.86 -3.91
C THR A 196 -5.62 29.95 -4.43
N GLU A 197 -5.10 31.07 -4.91
CA GLU A 197 -5.93 32.14 -5.51
C GLU A 197 -6.54 31.67 -6.84
N GLN A 198 -5.80 30.90 -7.62
CA GLN A 198 -6.31 30.29 -8.84
C GLN A 198 -7.42 29.30 -8.55
N LEU A 199 -7.22 28.45 -7.53
CA LEU A 199 -8.23 27.51 -7.06
C LEU A 199 -9.50 28.25 -6.60
N LYS A 200 -9.34 29.35 -5.87
CA LYS A 200 -10.47 30.16 -5.43
C LYS A 200 -11.26 30.69 -6.63
N ALA A 201 -10.57 31.22 -7.65
CA ALA A 201 -11.22 31.71 -8.87
C ALA A 201 -11.96 30.58 -9.62
N GLU A 202 -11.34 29.38 -9.74
CA GLU A 202 -12.01 28.22 -10.33
C GLU A 202 -13.29 27.84 -9.58
N LEU A 203 -13.29 27.87 -8.24
CA LEU A 203 -14.45 27.53 -7.43
C LEU A 203 -15.58 28.59 -7.57
N GLU A 204 -15.21 29.87 -7.67
CA GLU A 204 -16.16 30.95 -7.92
C GLU A 204 -16.85 30.78 -9.28
N ASP A 205 -16.18 30.28 -10.30
CA ASP A 205 -16.78 29.95 -11.62
C ASP A 205 -17.85 28.84 -11.52
N PHE A 206 -17.82 28.03 -10.46
CA PHE A 206 -18.81 26.98 -10.19
C PHE A 206 -19.78 27.33 -9.05
N ASP A 207 -19.90 28.61 -8.68
CA ASP A 207 -20.74 29.11 -7.60
C ASP A 207 -20.42 28.50 -6.21
N ILE A 208 -19.16 28.10 -5.99
CA ILE A 208 -18.66 27.56 -4.71
C ILE A 208 -17.88 28.64 -3.98
N GLU A 209 -18.43 29.12 -2.86
CA GLU A 209 -17.78 30.13 -2.03
C GLU A 209 -16.65 29.52 -1.18
N ALA A 210 -15.43 30.05 -1.35
CA ALA A 210 -14.26 29.69 -0.57
C ALA A 210 -14.05 30.61 0.62
N PHE A 211 -13.66 30.05 1.77
CA PHE A 211 -13.32 30.79 2.97
C PHE A 211 -12.04 30.22 3.62
N ASP A 212 -11.52 30.84 4.67
CA ASP A 212 -10.27 30.48 5.36
C ASP A 212 -9.12 30.20 4.37
N VAL A 213 -8.94 31.15 3.43
CA VAL A 213 -7.94 31.04 2.37
C VAL A 213 -6.54 31.19 2.96
N ARG A 214 -5.70 30.18 2.78
CA ARG A 214 -4.32 30.11 3.26
C ARG A 214 -3.38 29.92 2.07
N ARG A 215 -2.08 29.94 2.35
CA ARG A 215 -1.05 29.78 1.30
C ARG A 215 -1.24 28.52 0.43
N ASN A 216 -1.56 27.38 1.05
CA ASN A 216 -1.59 26.07 0.39
C ASN A 216 -2.93 25.35 0.60
N SER A 217 -3.95 26.02 1.10
CA SER A 217 -5.29 25.45 1.27
C SER A 217 -6.35 26.54 1.38
N LEU A 218 -7.57 26.15 1.10
CA LEU A 218 -8.76 26.93 1.40
C LEU A 218 -9.87 25.96 1.84
N LYS A 219 -10.95 26.50 2.40
CA LYS A 219 -12.10 25.71 2.81
C LYS A 219 -13.33 26.10 2.03
N VAL A 220 -14.20 25.13 1.82
CA VAL A 220 -15.52 25.30 1.22
C VAL A 220 -16.56 24.58 2.06
N ASN A 221 -17.83 25.01 1.98
CA ASN A 221 -18.97 24.29 2.53
C ASN A 221 -19.78 23.76 1.37
N THR A 222 -19.94 22.43 1.26
CA THR A 222 -20.71 21.81 0.19
C THR A 222 -21.31 20.46 0.61
N ASP A 223 -22.42 20.09 -0.01
CA ASP A 223 -23.00 18.75 -0.03
C ASP A 223 -22.72 18.01 -1.35
N ASP A 224 -22.12 18.69 -2.33
CA ASP A 224 -21.67 18.10 -3.58
C ASP A 224 -20.13 17.88 -3.59
N TYR A 225 -19.72 16.73 -3.07
CA TYR A 225 -18.31 16.35 -3.07
C TYR A 225 -17.75 16.09 -4.47
N ILE A 226 -18.60 15.58 -5.38
CA ILE A 226 -18.18 15.25 -6.76
C ILE A 226 -17.99 16.53 -7.58
N GLY A 227 -18.86 17.51 -7.41
CA GLY A 227 -18.77 18.80 -8.08
C GLY A 227 -17.47 19.56 -7.79
N LEU A 228 -16.82 19.30 -6.64
CA LEU A 228 -15.50 19.87 -6.36
C LEU A 228 -14.44 19.48 -7.40
N PHE A 229 -14.58 18.32 -8.05
CA PHE A 229 -13.62 17.84 -9.05
C PHE A 229 -13.77 18.52 -10.42
N GLU A 230 -14.64 19.49 -10.58
CA GLU A 230 -14.62 20.42 -11.72
C GLU A 230 -13.42 21.38 -11.61
N ALA A 231 -13.05 21.79 -10.39
CA ALA A 231 -11.84 22.59 -10.16
C ALA A 231 -10.57 21.72 -10.30
N ARG A 232 -9.53 22.26 -10.92
CA ARG A 232 -8.29 21.54 -11.26
C ARG A 232 -7.10 21.84 -10.35
N CYS A 233 -7.10 23.02 -9.75
CA CYS A 233 -5.94 23.54 -9.00
C CYS A 233 -5.79 23.00 -7.58
N PHE A 234 -6.55 21.99 -7.13
CA PHE A 234 -6.34 21.36 -5.84
C PHE A 234 -5.72 19.95 -5.95
N SER A 235 -4.99 19.57 -4.92
CA SER A 235 -4.34 18.25 -4.83
C SER A 235 -5.15 17.24 -4.02
N GLU A 236 -5.81 17.68 -2.94
CA GLU A 236 -6.56 16.81 -2.04
C GLU A 236 -7.79 17.53 -1.51
N ALA A 237 -8.88 16.79 -1.35
CA ALA A 237 -10.08 17.22 -0.64
C ALA A 237 -10.17 16.42 0.66
N LEU A 238 -10.14 17.13 1.78
CA LEU A 238 -10.05 16.58 3.13
C LEU A 238 -11.27 17.02 3.95
N ILE A 239 -12.02 16.09 4.50
CA ILE A 239 -13.16 16.35 5.39
C ILE A 239 -12.64 16.43 6.83
N PRO A 240 -12.71 17.56 7.53
CA PRO A 240 -12.26 17.66 8.91
C PRO A 240 -13.08 16.77 9.84
N ILE A 241 -12.40 15.99 10.69
CA ILE A 241 -13.00 15.22 11.78
C ILE A 241 -12.91 16.01 13.07
N ASP A 242 -11.69 16.40 13.45
CA ASP A 242 -11.38 17.23 14.60
C ASP A 242 -10.10 18.03 14.32
N MET A 243 -10.09 19.30 14.73
CA MET A 243 -9.00 20.23 14.43
C MET A 243 -7.99 20.38 15.56
N LYS A 244 -8.23 19.73 16.71
CA LYS A 244 -7.28 19.78 17.84
C LYS A 244 -7.48 18.57 18.76
N VAL A 245 -6.78 17.47 18.46
CA VAL A 245 -6.77 16.24 19.25
C VAL A 245 -5.37 16.02 19.82
N ASP A 246 -5.29 15.52 21.03
CA ASP A 246 -4.00 15.10 21.62
C ASP A 246 -3.40 13.98 20.77
N LEU A 247 -2.09 14.02 20.55
CA LEU A 247 -1.38 13.07 19.71
C LEU A 247 -1.13 11.75 20.45
N THR A 248 -2.21 11.12 20.91
CA THR A 248 -2.22 9.78 21.53
C THR A 248 -3.12 8.86 20.73
N ALA A 249 -2.86 7.55 20.81
CA ALA A 249 -3.65 6.58 20.07
C ALA A 249 -5.12 6.56 20.54
N GLU A 250 -5.36 6.71 21.83
CA GLU A 250 -6.67 6.74 22.47
C GLU A 250 -7.50 7.95 22.02
N ALA A 251 -6.91 9.16 22.07
CA ALA A 251 -7.59 10.39 21.69
C ALA A 251 -7.93 10.39 20.20
N VAL A 252 -6.99 9.98 19.35
CA VAL A 252 -7.21 9.88 17.89
C VAL A 252 -8.29 8.85 17.58
N SER A 253 -8.23 7.66 18.15
CA SER A 253 -9.19 6.59 17.86
C SER A 253 -10.59 6.93 18.37
N SER A 254 -10.72 7.56 19.54
CA SER A 254 -12.02 7.94 20.12
C SER A 254 -12.77 8.99 19.28
N CYS A 255 -12.04 9.90 18.61
CA CYS A 255 -12.62 10.86 17.69
C CYS A 255 -12.86 10.27 16.30
N ALA A 256 -11.88 9.57 15.74
CA ALA A 256 -11.91 9.14 14.35
C ALA A 256 -12.87 7.98 14.10
N LYS A 257 -12.89 6.96 14.97
CA LYS A 257 -13.69 5.74 14.76
C LYS A 257 -15.19 6.01 14.62
N PRO A 258 -15.86 6.70 15.56
CA PRO A 258 -17.30 6.97 15.43
C PRO A 258 -17.61 7.84 14.22
N PHE A 259 -16.76 8.81 13.90
CA PHE A 259 -16.94 9.66 12.72
C PHE A 259 -16.87 8.86 11.42
N MET A 260 -15.82 8.06 11.23
CA MET A 260 -15.65 7.23 10.03
C MET A 260 -16.83 6.27 9.83
N LEU A 261 -17.30 5.63 10.90
CA LEU A 261 -18.43 4.71 10.84
C LEU A 261 -19.74 5.41 10.47
N ASP A 262 -20.04 6.53 11.11
CA ASP A 262 -21.27 7.30 10.83
C ASP A 262 -21.24 7.84 9.41
N PHE A 263 -20.11 8.40 9.00
CA PHE A 263 -19.91 8.92 7.64
C PHE A 263 -20.12 7.83 6.59
N MET A 264 -19.44 6.69 6.70
CA MET A 264 -19.56 5.60 5.72
C MET A 264 -21.00 5.08 5.63
N ARG A 265 -21.68 4.89 6.75
CA ARG A 265 -23.07 4.43 6.77
C ARG A 265 -24.05 5.39 6.10
N LYS A 266 -23.80 6.70 6.19
CA LYS A 266 -24.71 7.72 5.65
C LYS A 266 -24.45 8.05 4.18
N THR A 267 -23.21 7.89 3.74
CA THR A 267 -22.77 8.37 2.42
C THR A 267 -22.45 7.26 1.42
N HIS A 268 -22.42 5.99 1.86
CA HIS A 268 -22.10 4.86 0.99
C HIS A 268 -23.16 3.76 1.04
N GLU A 269 -23.26 3.03 -0.07
CA GLU A 269 -24.00 1.77 -0.13
C GLU A 269 -23.14 0.62 0.38
N GLY A 270 -23.78 -0.33 1.05
CA GLY A 270 -23.19 -1.56 1.53
C GLY A 270 -22.95 -1.58 3.04
N GLU A 271 -22.86 -2.80 3.55
CA GLU A 271 -22.69 -3.05 4.97
C GLU A 271 -21.22 -3.19 5.36
N PRO A 272 -20.84 -2.87 6.60
CA PRO A 272 -19.48 -3.11 7.08
C PRO A 272 -18.99 -4.54 6.80
N PRO A 273 -17.66 -4.76 6.72
CA PRO A 273 -16.59 -3.88 7.18
C PRO A 273 -16.15 -2.83 6.15
N TYR A 274 -16.00 -1.59 6.58
CA TYR A 274 -15.39 -0.53 5.78
C TYR A 274 -13.86 -0.56 5.94
N ARG A 275 -13.14 -0.36 4.84
CA ARG A 275 -11.69 -0.47 4.80
C ARG A 275 -11.04 0.90 4.85
N TYR A 276 -10.10 1.06 5.76
CA TYR A 276 -9.39 2.32 5.91
C TYR A 276 -7.87 2.13 5.95
N ARG A 277 -7.15 3.22 5.73
CA ARG A 277 -5.73 3.31 6.06
C ARG A 277 -5.46 4.50 6.97
N ILE A 278 -4.32 4.49 7.66
CA ILE A 278 -3.84 5.59 8.49
C ILE A 278 -2.66 6.25 7.79
N GLU A 279 -2.72 7.57 7.62
CA GLU A 279 -1.60 8.37 7.15
C GLU A 279 -1.30 9.48 8.15
N ILE A 280 -0.05 9.51 8.65
CA ILE A 280 0.45 10.54 9.55
C ILE A 280 1.37 11.46 8.77
N THR A 281 1.05 12.74 8.73
CA THR A 281 1.84 13.80 8.10
C THR A 281 2.33 14.80 9.14
N GLY A 282 3.30 15.63 8.77
CA GLY A 282 3.91 16.61 9.70
C GLY A 282 4.97 16.00 10.61
N ASP A 283 5.47 16.83 11.52
CA ASP A 283 6.56 16.47 12.43
C ASP A 283 6.01 15.90 13.73
N LEU A 284 6.51 14.72 14.08
CA LEU A 284 6.22 14.08 15.37
C LEU A 284 7.24 14.52 16.41
N PRO A 285 6.85 14.62 17.69
CA PRO A 285 7.79 14.72 18.80
C PRO A 285 8.84 13.60 18.73
N GLY A 286 10.08 13.90 19.11
CA GLY A 286 11.21 12.97 18.93
C GLY A 286 11.11 11.66 19.71
N ASP A 287 10.24 11.60 20.70
CA ASP A 287 9.92 10.43 21.52
C ASP A 287 8.82 9.55 20.92
N ILE A 288 8.12 10.01 19.86
CA ILE A 288 7.01 9.27 19.24
C ILE A 288 7.47 8.59 17.94
N ASN A 289 7.44 7.27 17.93
CA ASN A 289 7.68 6.47 16.73
C ASN A 289 6.42 6.41 15.88
N ARG A 290 6.51 6.88 14.62
CA ARG A 290 5.39 6.92 13.67
C ARG A 290 4.76 5.54 13.43
N SER A 291 5.56 4.50 13.33
CA SER A 291 5.07 3.14 13.06
C SER A 291 4.36 2.55 14.28
N GLU A 292 4.86 2.82 15.48
CA GLU A 292 4.25 2.37 16.73
C GLU A 292 2.94 3.10 16.99
N LEU A 293 2.89 4.41 16.76
CA LEU A 293 1.66 5.19 16.87
C LEU A 293 0.60 4.71 15.88
N LYS A 294 0.96 4.50 14.59
CA LYS A 294 0.04 3.91 13.59
C LYS A 294 -0.50 2.55 14.06
N LYS A 295 0.37 1.71 14.61
CA LYS A 295 -0.03 0.39 15.12
C LYS A 295 -1.00 0.50 16.29
N ALA A 296 -0.71 1.35 17.28
CA ALA A 296 -1.57 1.56 18.43
C ALA A 296 -2.95 2.12 18.05
N ILE A 297 -3.01 3.10 17.13
CA ILE A 297 -4.28 3.64 16.62
C ILE A 297 -5.06 2.54 15.90
N ARG A 298 -4.41 1.75 15.04
CA ARG A 298 -5.03 0.61 14.36
C ARG A 298 -5.64 -0.38 15.37
N ASP A 299 -4.88 -0.79 16.36
CA ASP A 299 -5.29 -1.81 17.34
C ASP A 299 -6.51 -1.35 18.18
N LEU A 300 -6.72 -0.04 18.35
CA LEU A 300 -7.90 0.55 19.00
C LEU A 300 -9.08 0.80 18.03
N THR A 301 -8.79 0.99 16.75
CA THR A 301 -9.80 1.33 15.74
C THR A 301 -10.39 0.10 15.07
N ASP A 302 -9.57 -0.91 14.78
CA ASP A 302 -9.97 -2.14 14.09
C ASP A 302 -11.02 -2.93 14.90
N ASP A 303 -12.09 -3.31 14.22
CA ASP A 303 -13.09 -4.27 14.72
C ASP A 303 -13.83 -4.95 13.54
N LYS A 304 -15.06 -5.42 13.77
CA LYS A 304 -15.91 -6.03 12.73
C LYS A 304 -16.46 -5.01 11.73
N THR A 305 -16.38 -3.72 12.02
CA THR A 305 -16.99 -2.65 11.23
C THR A 305 -15.97 -1.79 10.49
N LEU A 306 -14.76 -1.65 11.05
CA LEU A 306 -13.64 -0.94 10.44
C LEU A 306 -12.41 -1.84 10.42
N VAL A 307 -11.78 -1.99 9.25
CA VAL A 307 -10.62 -2.85 9.04
C VAL A 307 -9.50 -2.05 8.38
N ASN A 308 -8.33 -2.05 9.01
CA ASN A 308 -7.15 -1.42 8.42
C ASN A 308 -6.61 -2.24 7.24
N ALA A 309 -6.72 -1.72 6.02
CA ALA A 309 -6.31 -2.34 4.78
C ALA A 309 -5.43 -1.40 3.94
N PRO A 310 -4.13 -1.24 4.27
CA PRO A 310 -3.25 -0.25 3.65
C PRO A 310 -3.07 -0.37 2.13
N ALA A 311 -3.32 -1.55 1.57
CA ALA A 311 -3.19 -1.82 0.14
C ALA A 311 -4.51 -1.68 -0.64
N ASP A 312 -5.66 -1.78 0.04
CA ASP A 312 -6.98 -1.77 -0.58
C ASP A 312 -8.01 -1.10 0.35
N TYR A 313 -7.89 0.21 0.48
CA TYR A 313 -8.70 1.06 1.36
C TYR A 313 -9.71 1.88 0.56
N GLU A 314 -10.75 2.30 1.24
CA GLU A 314 -11.85 3.12 0.74
C GLU A 314 -11.78 4.53 1.27
N ILE A 315 -11.27 4.66 2.49
CA ILE A 315 -11.07 5.93 3.17
C ILE A 315 -9.69 5.98 3.81
N GLU A 316 -9.18 7.18 4.03
CA GLU A 316 -7.93 7.43 4.73
C GLU A 316 -8.19 8.30 5.95
N LEU A 317 -7.81 7.82 7.12
CA LEU A 317 -7.65 8.65 8.29
C LEU A 317 -6.33 9.40 8.18
N ARG A 318 -6.40 10.69 7.83
CA ARG A 318 -5.24 11.58 7.76
C ARG A 318 -5.04 12.27 9.11
N ILE A 319 -3.86 12.11 9.68
CA ILE A 319 -3.44 12.72 10.94
C ILE A 319 -2.34 13.73 10.62
N ALA A 320 -2.69 15.01 10.65
CA ALA A 320 -1.72 16.10 10.47
C ALA A 320 -1.16 16.47 11.84
N ALA A 321 -0.02 15.87 12.17
CA ALA A 321 0.64 16.02 13.47
C ALA A 321 1.36 17.36 13.60
N SER A 322 1.35 17.90 14.81
CA SER A 322 2.19 19.01 15.30
C SER A 322 2.81 18.60 16.64
N VAL A 323 3.62 19.46 17.23
CA VAL A 323 4.44 19.12 18.43
C VAL A 323 3.63 18.53 19.60
N SER A 324 2.36 18.89 19.79
CA SER A 324 1.56 18.42 20.93
C SER A 324 0.13 18.02 20.58
N SER A 325 -0.27 18.22 19.34
CA SER A 325 -1.65 17.97 18.90
C SER A 325 -1.70 17.49 17.46
N ALA A 326 -2.84 16.98 17.05
CA ALA A 326 -3.10 16.59 15.67
C ALA A 326 -4.41 17.20 15.17
N ARG A 327 -4.48 17.43 13.88
CA ARG A 327 -5.73 17.65 13.15
C ARG A 327 -6.09 16.36 12.44
N LEU A 328 -7.34 15.96 12.54
CA LEU A 328 -7.83 14.72 11.95
C LEU A 328 -8.72 15.02 10.77
N TYR A 329 -8.48 14.31 9.68
CA TYR A 329 -9.26 14.42 8.46
C TYR A 329 -9.63 13.05 7.91
N LEU A 330 -10.74 13.01 7.19
CA LEU A 330 -11.14 11.90 6.34
C LEU A 330 -10.88 12.26 4.88
N LYS A 331 -10.24 11.36 4.13
CA LYS A 331 -10.07 11.45 2.69
C LYS A 331 -10.74 10.26 2.02
N LEU A 332 -11.54 10.51 0.97
CA LEU A 332 -12.26 9.47 0.23
C LEU A 332 -11.41 8.89 -0.90
N PHE A 333 -11.50 7.57 -1.09
CA PHE A 333 -10.94 6.82 -2.22
C PHE A 333 -12.01 5.98 -2.94
N THR A 334 -13.25 6.13 -2.54
CA THR A 334 -14.43 5.58 -3.22
C THR A 334 -14.87 6.45 -4.38
N VAL A 335 -14.49 7.72 -4.36
CA VAL A 335 -14.73 8.67 -5.46
C VAL A 335 -13.50 8.67 -6.37
N ARG A 336 -13.72 8.41 -7.66
CA ARG A 336 -12.67 8.45 -8.67
C ARG A 336 -12.39 9.90 -9.08
N ASP A 337 -11.12 10.28 -9.01
CA ASP A 337 -10.66 11.56 -9.56
C ASP A 337 -10.48 11.43 -11.08
N GLU A 338 -11.39 12.01 -11.84
CA GLU A 338 -11.39 11.96 -13.31
C GLU A 338 -10.82 13.23 -13.95
N ARG A 339 -10.28 14.17 -13.19
CA ARG A 339 -9.77 15.45 -13.70
C ARG A 339 -8.63 15.32 -14.71
N PHE A 340 -7.85 14.25 -14.63
CA PHE A 340 -6.63 14.07 -15.42
C PHE A 340 -6.61 12.75 -16.21
N PRO A 341 -7.64 12.46 -17.04
CA PRO A 341 -7.79 11.17 -17.73
C PRO A 341 -6.73 10.92 -18.80
N TYR A 342 -6.00 11.98 -19.21
CA TYR A 342 -4.88 11.88 -20.16
C TYR A 342 -3.63 11.27 -19.54
N ARG A 343 -3.53 11.21 -18.21
CA ARG A 343 -2.40 10.58 -17.52
C ARG A 343 -2.61 9.08 -17.40
N LYS A 344 -2.14 8.34 -18.39
CA LYS A 344 -2.19 6.87 -18.38
C LYS A 344 -1.10 6.24 -17.53
N GLU A 345 0.04 6.92 -17.39
CA GLU A 345 1.21 6.43 -16.64
C GLU A 345 1.81 7.54 -15.78
N MET A 346 2.19 7.17 -14.54
CA MET A 346 2.92 8.05 -13.63
C MET A 346 4.40 7.68 -13.69
N LEU A 347 5.22 8.52 -14.30
CA LEU A 347 6.66 8.38 -14.24
C LEU A 347 7.20 8.96 -12.91
N PRO A 348 8.38 8.49 -12.43
CA PRO A 348 8.98 9.00 -11.18
C PRO A 348 9.20 10.53 -11.18
N ALA A 349 9.40 11.14 -12.35
CA ALA A 349 9.58 12.57 -12.52
C ALA A 349 8.30 13.30 -13.02
N SER A 350 7.14 12.68 -12.95
CA SER A 350 5.89 13.33 -13.35
C SER A 350 5.58 14.49 -12.41
N MET A 351 5.29 15.67 -12.98
CA MET A 351 4.84 16.81 -12.20
C MET A 351 3.48 16.53 -11.56
N ASN A 352 3.19 17.23 -10.45
CA ASN A 352 1.85 17.21 -9.88
C ASN A 352 0.83 17.64 -10.96
N PRO A 353 -0.24 16.87 -11.23
CA PRO A 353 -1.23 17.23 -12.23
C PRO A 353 -1.95 18.54 -11.94
N ALA A 354 -2.04 18.93 -10.67
CA ALA A 354 -2.67 20.19 -10.24
C ALA A 354 -1.71 21.39 -10.27
N ALA A 355 -0.46 21.22 -10.75
CA ALA A 355 0.54 22.29 -10.81
C ALA A 355 0.67 22.91 -12.21
#